data_bac92bee61d13de04651aa829de11c6e
#
_entry.id   bac92bee61d13de04651aa829de11c6e
#
_cell.length_a   1.000
_cell.length_b   1.000
_cell.length_c   1.000
_cell.angle_alpha   90.00
_cell.angle_beta   90.00
_cell.angle_gamma   90.00
#
_symmetry.space_group_name_H-M   'P 1'
#
loop_
_entity.id
_entity.type
_entity.pdbx_description
1 polymer ?
#
loop_
_entity_poly.entity_id
_entity_poly.type
_entity_poly.pdbx_seq_one_letter_code
_entity_poly.pdbx_strand_id
1 'polypeptide(L)'
;EDLILKDNQIAVDKYDVEDNNWIKIDLLCNRGLAQLRELDGETKLCDYPIDDELTSELLCRGDVLGLTQSESRTMRKTILALQPKTMYDVALALALIRPAAADGGRKASYFREGKAKFIFDEDALSFISQSIGCSMSEADRYRRGFKNMKKGIIEEFKKKVNNPSIIKELTHLRKYSFAKGHSIAYGQMVWAL
;
A
#
# COMPACT_ATOMS: atom_id res chain seq x y z
N GLU A 1 -24.98 -14.75 -25.38
CA GLU A 1 -24.21 -14.51 -26.65
C GLU A 1 -24.19 -13.02 -27.00
N ASP A 2 -25.24 -12.26 -26.68
CA ASP A 2 -25.39 -10.83 -27.05
C ASP A 2 -24.54 -9.86 -26.22
N LEU A 3 -23.84 -10.36 -25.20
CA LEU A 3 -22.99 -9.54 -24.31
C LEU A 3 -21.52 -9.47 -24.75
N ILE A 4 -21.12 -10.18 -25.81
CA ILE A 4 -19.75 -10.21 -26.31
C ILE A 4 -19.62 -9.35 -27.55
N LEU A 5 -18.75 -8.34 -27.51
CA LEU A 5 -18.43 -7.51 -28.67
C LEU A 5 -17.45 -8.23 -29.62
N LYS A 6 -17.32 -7.72 -30.87
CA LYS A 6 -16.48 -8.32 -31.94
C LYS A 6 -15.00 -8.47 -31.57
N ASP A 7 -14.52 -7.71 -30.60
CA ASP A 7 -13.13 -7.70 -30.09
C ASP A 7 -12.94 -8.54 -28.80
N ASN A 8 -13.88 -9.44 -28.52
CA ASN A 8 -13.94 -10.23 -27.30
C ASN A 8 -14.10 -9.41 -26.00
N GLN A 9 -14.52 -8.16 -26.11
CA GLN A 9 -14.91 -7.38 -24.94
C GLN A 9 -16.38 -7.66 -24.60
N ILE A 10 -16.73 -7.54 -23.34
CA ILE A 10 -18.12 -7.63 -22.90
C ILE A 10 -18.76 -6.24 -22.92
N ALA A 11 -20.00 -6.14 -23.38
CA ALA A 11 -20.79 -4.91 -23.41
C ALA A 11 -21.45 -4.64 -22.04
N VAL A 12 -20.63 -4.66 -20.96
CA VAL A 12 -21.08 -4.50 -19.59
C VAL A 12 -20.18 -3.49 -18.89
N ASP A 13 -20.75 -2.50 -18.26
CA ASP A 13 -19.99 -1.52 -17.49
C ASP A 13 -19.90 -1.90 -15.99
N LYS A 14 -19.23 -1.07 -15.20
CA LYS A 14 -19.07 -1.32 -13.77
C LYS A 14 -20.38 -1.24 -13.00
N TYR A 15 -21.36 -0.48 -13.47
CA TYR A 15 -22.65 -0.33 -12.80
C TYR A 15 -23.50 -1.57 -13.04
N ASP A 16 -23.47 -2.13 -14.26
CA ASP A 16 -24.12 -3.41 -14.55
C ASP A 16 -23.55 -4.53 -13.65
N VAL A 17 -22.23 -4.52 -13.41
CA VAL A 17 -21.57 -5.47 -12.52
C VAL A 17 -22.06 -5.33 -11.09
N GLU A 18 -22.17 -4.08 -10.58
CA GLU A 18 -22.67 -3.77 -9.24
C GLU A 18 -24.15 -4.15 -9.08
N ASP A 19 -24.99 -3.78 -10.04
CA ASP A 19 -26.44 -4.04 -10.03
C ASP A 19 -26.80 -5.53 -10.07
N ASN A 20 -25.98 -6.33 -10.75
CA ASN A 20 -26.15 -7.78 -10.84
C ASN A 20 -25.38 -8.55 -9.74
N ASN A 21 -24.74 -7.87 -8.80
CA ASN A 21 -23.88 -8.47 -7.76
C ASN A 21 -22.78 -9.38 -8.35
N TRP A 22 -22.27 -9.06 -9.50
CA TRP A 22 -21.12 -9.75 -10.10
C TRP A 22 -19.82 -9.28 -9.50
N ILE A 23 -18.78 -10.11 -9.61
CA ILE A 23 -17.45 -9.77 -9.16
C ILE A 23 -16.57 -9.39 -10.37
N LYS A 24 -15.99 -8.19 -10.33
CA LYS A 24 -14.97 -7.78 -11.29
C LYS A 24 -13.59 -8.17 -10.77
N ILE A 25 -12.86 -8.94 -11.56
CA ILE A 25 -11.48 -9.34 -11.28
C ILE A 25 -10.58 -8.70 -12.32
N ASP A 26 -9.61 -7.91 -11.89
CA ASP A 26 -8.60 -7.32 -12.76
C ASP A 26 -7.34 -8.18 -12.75
N LEU A 27 -6.96 -8.74 -13.90
CA LEU A 27 -5.72 -9.47 -14.10
C LEU A 27 -4.73 -8.56 -14.81
N LEU A 28 -3.76 -8.04 -14.07
CA LEU A 28 -2.79 -7.09 -14.58
C LEU A 28 -1.42 -7.76 -14.76
N CYS A 29 -0.79 -7.51 -15.91
CA CYS A 29 0.60 -7.92 -16.11
C CYS A 29 1.53 -7.22 -15.12
N ASN A 30 2.44 -7.97 -14.51
CA ASN A 30 3.44 -7.45 -13.59
C ASN A 30 4.83 -7.75 -14.13
N ARG A 31 5.60 -6.68 -14.46
CA ARG A 31 6.95 -6.81 -15.03
C ARG A 31 7.90 -7.52 -14.07
N GLY A 32 7.85 -7.24 -12.78
CA GLY A 32 8.73 -7.88 -11.80
C GLY A 32 8.48 -9.37 -11.67
N LEU A 33 7.21 -9.79 -11.67
CA LEU A 33 6.88 -11.22 -11.69
C LEU A 33 7.30 -11.90 -13.01
N ALA A 34 7.22 -11.18 -14.15
CA ALA A 34 7.72 -11.70 -15.41
C ALA A 34 9.25 -11.88 -15.38
N GLN A 35 10.00 -10.91 -14.85
CA GLN A 35 11.45 -11.03 -14.65
C GLN A 35 11.79 -12.21 -13.75
N LEU A 36 11.12 -12.32 -12.60
CA LEU A 36 11.36 -13.42 -11.65
C LEU A 36 11.12 -14.77 -12.28
N ARG A 37 10.05 -14.90 -13.08
CA ARG A 37 9.73 -16.13 -13.80
C ARG A 37 10.79 -16.50 -14.85
N GLU A 38 11.45 -15.53 -15.45
CA GLU A 38 12.51 -15.78 -16.40
C GLU A 38 13.84 -16.21 -15.72
N LEU A 39 14.08 -15.70 -14.51
CA LEU A 39 15.25 -16.04 -13.71
C LEU A 39 15.09 -17.38 -12.98
N ASP A 40 13.93 -17.59 -12.40
CA ASP A 40 13.55 -18.80 -11.66
C ASP A 40 12.07 -19.13 -11.91
N GLY A 41 11.81 -19.92 -12.95
CA GLY A 41 10.46 -20.23 -13.43
C GLY A 41 9.65 -21.19 -12.55
N GLU A 42 10.28 -21.86 -11.59
CA GLU A 42 9.69 -22.94 -10.83
C GLU A 42 9.29 -22.54 -9.41
N THR A 43 10.05 -21.65 -8.79
CA THR A 43 9.82 -21.24 -7.41
C THR A 43 8.61 -20.29 -7.31
N LYS A 44 7.70 -20.60 -6.39
CA LYS A 44 6.57 -19.72 -6.10
C LYS A 44 7.06 -18.52 -5.28
N LEU A 45 6.46 -17.36 -5.50
CA LEU A 45 6.85 -16.14 -4.79
C LEU A 45 6.80 -16.30 -3.25
N CYS A 46 5.87 -17.08 -2.72
CA CYS A 46 5.74 -17.35 -1.28
C CYS A 46 6.80 -18.29 -0.70
N ASP A 47 7.55 -18.99 -1.55
CA ASP A 47 8.55 -19.97 -1.13
C ASP A 47 9.96 -19.35 -1.02
N TYR A 48 10.14 -18.11 -1.48
CA TYR A 48 11.38 -17.35 -1.24
C TYR A 48 11.52 -16.98 0.24
N PRO A 49 12.75 -17.03 0.79
CA PRO A 49 13.00 -16.68 2.19
C PRO A 49 12.61 -15.20 2.44
N ILE A 50 12.07 -14.93 3.61
CA ILE A 50 11.72 -13.56 4.03
C ILE A 50 12.92 -12.77 4.56
N ASP A 51 14.00 -13.46 4.86
CA ASP A 51 15.29 -12.96 5.31
C ASP A 51 16.39 -13.73 4.58
N ASP A 52 17.30 -13.00 4.00
CA ASP A 52 18.49 -13.51 3.31
C ASP A 52 19.63 -12.50 3.44
N GLU A 53 20.78 -12.95 3.87
CA GLU A 53 21.91 -12.08 4.18
C GLU A 53 22.48 -11.41 2.93
N LEU A 54 22.61 -12.15 1.81
CA LEU A 54 23.14 -11.61 0.56
C LEU A 54 22.20 -10.57 -0.05
N THR A 55 20.91 -10.84 -0.08
CA THR A 55 19.88 -9.88 -0.51
C THR A 55 19.91 -8.62 0.35
N SER A 56 19.99 -8.79 1.68
CA SER A 56 20.11 -7.67 2.62
C SER A 56 21.36 -6.82 2.33
N GLU A 57 22.52 -7.45 2.12
CA GLU A 57 23.76 -6.75 1.81
C GLU A 57 23.68 -5.96 0.50
N LEU A 58 23.14 -6.54 -0.56
CA LEU A 58 22.94 -5.88 -1.85
C LEU A 58 22.06 -4.63 -1.71
N LEU A 59 20.92 -4.77 -1.05
CA LEU A 59 20.01 -3.65 -0.79
C LEU A 59 20.65 -2.58 0.10
N CYS A 60 21.37 -2.97 1.14
CA CYS A 60 22.06 -2.04 2.05
C CYS A 60 23.16 -1.23 1.37
N ARG A 61 23.75 -1.73 0.28
CA ARG A 61 24.66 -0.97 -0.61
C ARG A 61 23.91 -0.09 -1.61
N GLY A 62 22.60 -0.28 -1.76
CA GLY A 62 21.78 0.43 -2.72
C GLY A 62 21.92 -0.11 -4.15
N ASP A 63 22.25 -1.38 -4.29
CA ASP A 63 22.36 -2.10 -5.56
C ASP A 63 20.95 -2.50 -6.00
N VAL A 64 20.20 -1.53 -6.52
CA VAL A 64 18.77 -1.66 -6.86
C VAL A 64 18.50 -1.53 -8.35
N LEU A 65 19.53 -1.52 -9.17
CA LEU A 65 19.40 -1.41 -10.62
C LEU A 65 18.78 -2.69 -11.18
N GLY A 66 17.76 -2.55 -12.01
CA GLY A 66 17.00 -3.67 -12.55
C GLY A 66 15.87 -4.18 -11.64
N LEU A 67 15.85 -3.81 -10.36
CA LEU A 67 14.79 -4.21 -9.43
C LEU A 67 13.55 -3.36 -9.63
N THR A 68 12.51 -3.97 -10.16
CA THR A 68 11.21 -3.32 -10.37
C THR A 68 10.73 -2.59 -9.09
N GLN A 69 10.23 -1.36 -9.21
CA GLN A 69 9.80 -0.49 -8.10
C GLN A 69 10.93 0.10 -7.24
N SER A 70 12.19 -0.33 -7.37
CA SER A 70 13.29 0.07 -6.48
C SER A 70 14.29 1.03 -7.10
N GLU A 71 14.30 1.19 -8.42
CA GLU A 71 15.28 2.00 -9.17
C GLU A 71 15.16 3.51 -8.94
N SER A 72 14.01 3.99 -8.45
CA SER A 72 13.82 5.43 -8.26
C SER A 72 14.80 5.99 -7.23
N ARG A 73 15.30 7.22 -7.49
CA ARG A 73 16.19 7.92 -6.56
C ARG A 73 15.61 8.01 -5.13
N THR A 74 14.29 8.17 -5.00
CA THR A 74 13.60 8.25 -3.71
C THR A 74 13.62 6.90 -3.01
N MET A 75 13.34 5.82 -3.72
CA MET A 75 13.36 4.47 -3.15
C MET A 75 14.77 4.08 -2.74
N ARG A 76 15.76 4.27 -3.61
CA ARG A 76 17.16 4.00 -3.29
C ARG A 76 17.62 4.72 -2.03
N LYS A 77 17.32 6.02 -1.89
CA LYS A 77 17.63 6.78 -0.67
C LYS A 77 16.91 6.24 0.57
N THR A 78 15.71 5.73 0.41
CA THR A 78 14.94 5.16 1.52
C THR A 78 15.50 3.81 1.94
N ILE A 79 15.86 2.96 0.99
CA ILE A 79 16.55 1.67 1.23
C ILE A 79 17.88 1.90 1.96
N LEU A 80 18.71 2.82 1.48
CA LEU A 80 20.00 3.16 2.12
C LEU A 80 19.81 3.68 3.56
N ALA A 81 18.75 4.44 3.83
CA ALA A 81 18.48 4.94 5.18
C ALA A 81 17.86 3.87 6.09
N LEU A 82 17.07 2.96 5.53
CA LEU A 82 16.37 1.92 6.28
C LEU A 82 17.26 0.72 6.61
N GLN A 83 18.23 0.42 5.73
CA GLN A 83 19.13 -0.74 5.85
C GLN A 83 18.33 -2.04 6.03
N PRO A 84 17.54 -2.47 5.02
CA PRO A 84 16.60 -3.56 5.14
C PRO A 84 17.29 -4.89 5.46
N LYS A 85 16.73 -5.62 6.41
CA LYS A 85 17.19 -6.96 6.83
C LYS A 85 16.23 -8.05 6.40
N THR A 86 15.00 -7.67 6.09
CA THR A 86 13.94 -8.59 5.72
C THR A 86 13.10 -8.02 4.57
N MET A 87 12.35 -8.88 3.93
CA MET A 87 11.32 -8.52 2.95
C MET A 87 10.33 -7.48 3.49
N TYR A 88 10.01 -7.54 4.79
CA TYR A 88 9.10 -6.58 5.43
C TYR A 88 9.68 -5.15 5.49
N ASP A 89 10.99 -5.02 5.61
CA ASP A 89 11.66 -3.71 5.58
C ASP A 89 11.58 -3.10 4.17
N VAL A 90 11.65 -3.92 3.12
CA VAL A 90 11.44 -3.46 1.74
C VAL A 90 9.98 -3.04 1.54
N ALA A 91 9.02 -3.82 2.05
CA ALA A 91 7.61 -3.43 2.02
C ALA A 91 7.38 -2.08 2.74
N LEU A 92 8.01 -1.88 3.89
CA LEU A 92 7.98 -0.62 4.62
C LEU A 92 8.60 0.53 3.80
N ALA A 93 9.75 0.31 3.14
CA ALA A 93 10.37 1.31 2.28
C ALA A 93 9.43 1.76 1.15
N LEU A 94 8.74 0.82 0.51
CA LEU A 94 7.74 1.08 -0.52
C LEU A 94 6.57 1.95 -0.02
N ALA A 95 6.12 1.75 1.21
CA ALA A 95 5.09 2.58 1.83
C ALA A 95 5.60 3.98 2.18
N LEU A 96 6.82 4.09 2.70
CA LEU A 96 7.43 5.36 3.13
C LEU A 96 7.73 6.33 1.98
N ILE A 97 7.88 5.85 0.75
CA ILE A 97 8.06 6.73 -0.42
C ILE A 97 6.76 7.33 -0.95
N ARG A 98 5.60 6.90 -0.47
CA ARG A 98 4.31 7.39 -0.95
C ARG A 98 4.04 8.84 -0.48
N PRO A 99 3.32 9.65 -1.28
CA PRO A 99 3.08 11.06 -0.95
C PRO A 99 2.47 11.28 0.43
N ALA A 100 1.57 10.40 0.87
CA ALA A 100 0.96 10.50 2.20
C ALA A 100 1.99 10.39 3.33
N ALA A 101 2.97 9.53 3.20
CA ALA A 101 4.04 9.39 4.18
C ALA A 101 5.02 10.57 4.13
N ALA A 102 5.37 11.05 2.95
CA ALA A 102 6.30 12.17 2.75
C ALA A 102 5.68 13.49 3.25
N ASP A 103 4.49 13.83 2.78
CA ASP A 103 3.82 15.11 3.08
C ASP A 103 3.31 15.20 4.52
N GLY A 104 2.94 14.08 5.13
CA GLY A 104 2.54 14.04 6.54
C GLY A 104 3.70 14.02 7.53
N GLY A 105 4.93 14.10 7.06
CA GLY A 105 6.12 14.00 7.90
C GLY A 105 6.36 12.59 8.48
N ARG A 106 5.55 11.59 8.09
CA ARG A 106 5.62 10.23 8.64
C ARG A 106 6.94 9.54 8.36
N LYS A 107 7.48 9.71 7.15
CA LYS A 107 8.82 9.23 6.81
C LYS A 107 9.88 9.82 7.73
N ALA A 108 9.85 11.13 7.94
CA ALA A 108 10.79 11.82 8.82
C ALA A 108 10.61 11.39 10.29
N SER A 109 9.37 11.23 10.76
CA SER A 109 9.08 10.71 12.11
C SER A 109 9.54 9.27 12.26
N TYR A 110 9.32 8.43 11.25
CA TYR A 110 9.79 7.05 11.27
C TYR A 110 11.31 6.97 11.47
N PHE A 111 12.09 7.71 10.66
CA PHE A 111 13.55 7.69 10.75
C PHE A 111 14.11 8.34 12.02
N ARG A 112 13.40 9.32 12.63
CA ARG A 112 13.83 9.95 13.89
C ARG A 112 13.45 9.16 15.13
N GLU A 113 12.25 8.56 15.13
CA GLU A 113 11.59 8.05 16.33
C GLU A 113 11.30 6.55 16.27
N GLY A 114 11.59 5.90 15.13
CA GLY A 114 11.22 4.51 14.87
C GLY A 114 9.71 4.29 14.77
N LYS A 115 8.92 5.35 14.71
CA LYS A 115 7.45 5.29 14.74
C LYS A 115 6.83 6.27 13.74
N ALA A 116 5.78 5.82 13.06
CA ALA A 116 4.87 6.69 12.33
C ALA A 116 3.45 6.16 12.48
N LYS A 117 2.48 7.04 12.74
CA LYS A 117 1.12 6.62 13.08
C LYS A 117 0.41 5.93 11.94
N PHE A 118 0.45 6.42 10.74
CA PHE A 118 -0.29 5.86 9.61
C PHE A 118 0.64 5.68 8.42
N ILE A 119 1.32 4.56 8.35
CA ILE A 119 2.14 4.20 7.19
C ILE A 119 1.25 3.55 6.13
N PHE A 120 0.40 2.63 6.55
CA PHE A 120 -0.54 1.91 5.70
C PHE A 120 -1.98 2.40 5.87
N ASP A 121 -2.83 2.11 4.89
CA ASP A 121 -4.27 2.39 4.97
C ASP A 121 -4.92 1.66 6.15
N GLU A 122 -4.47 0.44 6.44
CA GLU A 122 -4.95 -0.41 7.52
C GLU A 122 -4.63 0.15 8.92
N ASP A 123 -3.53 0.89 9.07
CA ASP A 123 -3.20 1.57 10.33
C ASP A 123 -4.28 2.61 10.68
N ALA A 124 -4.77 3.33 9.67
CA ALA A 124 -5.85 4.29 9.85
C ALA A 124 -7.19 3.63 10.16
N LEU A 125 -7.47 2.48 9.53
CA LEU A 125 -8.68 1.70 9.82
C LEU A 125 -8.70 1.24 11.28
N SER A 126 -7.61 0.62 11.74
CA SER A 126 -7.47 0.17 13.11
C SER A 126 -7.59 1.32 14.11
N PHE A 127 -6.95 2.44 13.81
CA PHE A 127 -7.02 3.63 14.66
C PHE A 127 -8.45 4.20 14.76
N ILE A 128 -9.16 4.34 13.63
CA ILE A 128 -10.55 4.83 13.62
C ILE A 128 -11.45 3.87 14.40
N SER A 129 -11.35 2.57 14.12
CA SER A 129 -12.16 1.55 14.80
C SER A 129 -11.98 1.60 16.31
N GLN A 130 -10.74 1.68 16.78
CA GLN A 130 -10.41 1.78 18.21
C GLN A 130 -10.86 3.11 18.84
N SER A 131 -10.74 4.22 18.11
CA SER A 131 -11.06 5.56 18.64
C SER A 131 -12.55 5.77 18.93
N ILE A 132 -13.43 5.09 18.19
CA ILE A 132 -14.89 5.25 18.33
C ILE A 132 -15.62 3.94 18.61
N GLY A 133 -14.91 2.82 18.77
CA GLY A 133 -15.51 1.51 19.04
C GLY A 133 -16.41 1.00 17.92
N CYS A 134 -16.07 1.29 16.65
CA CYS A 134 -16.89 0.92 15.50
C CYS A 134 -16.37 -0.31 14.75
N SER A 135 -17.21 -0.88 13.90
CA SER A 135 -16.82 -1.97 12.99
C SER A 135 -15.77 -1.51 11.97
N MET A 136 -15.00 -2.44 11.41
CA MET A 136 -14.02 -2.15 10.36
C MET A 136 -14.69 -1.57 9.09
N SER A 137 -15.92 -2.00 8.77
CA SER A 137 -16.70 -1.44 7.67
C SER A 137 -17.05 0.04 7.89
N GLU A 138 -17.48 0.39 9.10
CA GLU A 138 -17.75 1.78 9.47
C GLU A 138 -16.45 2.60 9.51
N ALA A 139 -15.37 2.05 10.02
CA ALA A 139 -14.05 2.67 10.00
C ALA A 139 -13.59 2.98 8.57
N ASP A 140 -13.83 2.07 7.60
CA ASP A 140 -13.50 2.32 6.20
C ASP A 140 -14.35 3.43 5.58
N ARG A 141 -15.63 3.53 5.94
CA ARG A 141 -16.49 4.66 5.53
C ARG A 141 -15.90 6.00 6.00
N TYR A 142 -15.43 6.09 7.23
CA TYR A 142 -14.78 7.29 7.75
C TYR A 142 -13.43 7.54 7.07
N ARG A 143 -12.58 6.52 6.92
CA ARG A 143 -11.30 6.64 6.22
C ARG A 143 -11.47 7.19 4.81
N ARG A 144 -12.42 6.63 4.03
CA ARG A 144 -12.76 7.15 2.69
C ARG A 144 -13.33 8.56 2.75
N GLY A 145 -14.09 8.88 3.79
CA GLY A 145 -14.62 10.23 4.04
C GLY A 145 -13.49 11.24 4.20
N PHE A 146 -12.49 10.96 5.02
CA PHE A 146 -11.30 11.80 5.19
C PHE A 146 -10.45 11.86 3.92
N LYS A 147 -10.19 10.72 3.27
CA LYS A 147 -9.42 10.65 2.03
C LYS A 147 -10.02 11.54 0.92
N ASN A 148 -11.32 11.50 0.77
CA ASN A 148 -12.07 12.23 -0.27
C ASN A 148 -12.61 13.58 0.21
N MET A 149 -12.23 14.04 1.40
CA MET A 149 -12.68 15.32 2.00
C MET A 149 -14.21 15.49 2.04
N LYS A 150 -14.95 14.40 2.31
CA LYS A 150 -16.42 14.42 2.40
C LYS A 150 -16.85 15.12 3.69
N LYS A 151 -17.22 16.40 3.61
CA LYS A 151 -17.56 17.26 4.76
C LYS A 151 -18.56 16.63 5.71
N GLY A 152 -19.67 16.06 5.20
CA GLY A 152 -20.71 15.44 6.03
C GLY A 152 -20.17 14.28 6.90
N ILE A 153 -19.33 13.41 6.33
CA ILE A 153 -18.72 12.28 7.05
C ILE A 153 -17.71 12.78 8.09
N ILE A 154 -16.92 13.80 7.73
CA ILE A 154 -15.94 14.40 8.64
C ILE A 154 -16.64 15.05 9.83
N GLU A 155 -17.72 15.80 9.61
CA GLU A 155 -18.48 16.44 10.68
C GLU A 155 -19.20 15.40 11.57
N GLU A 156 -19.72 14.31 10.98
CA GLU A 156 -20.25 13.19 11.74
C GLU A 156 -19.19 12.57 12.66
N PHE A 157 -17.99 12.34 12.14
CA PHE A 157 -16.87 11.82 12.92
C PHE A 157 -16.46 12.76 14.06
N LYS A 158 -16.38 14.07 13.79
CA LYS A 158 -16.06 15.10 14.80
C LYS A 158 -17.03 15.10 15.98
N LYS A 159 -18.31 14.81 15.75
CA LYS A 159 -19.30 14.68 16.82
C LYS A 159 -19.03 13.48 17.73
N LYS A 160 -18.45 12.41 17.19
CA LYS A 160 -18.09 11.21 17.95
C LYS A 160 -16.75 11.35 18.67
N VAL A 161 -15.81 12.10 18.05
CA VAL A 161 -14.44 12.28 18.56
C VAL A 161 -14.12 13.77 18.67
N ASN A 162 -14.26 14.31 19.87
CA ASN A 162 -13.90 15.71 20.13
C ASN A 162 -12.40 15.85 20.46
N ASN A 163 -11.55 15.45 19.50
CA ASN A 163 -10.09 15.54 19.63
C ASN A 163 -9.47 16.16 18.37
N PRO A 164 -9.08 17.44 18.40
CA PRO A 164 -8.50 18.15 17.26
C PRO A 164 -7.24 17.48 16.70
N SER A 165 -6.42 16.86 17.55
CA SER A 165 -5.20 16.17 17.12
C SER A 165 -5.53 14.96 16.25
N ILE A 166 -6.51 14.15 16.64
CA ILE A 166 -7.01 13.00 15.87
C ILE A 166 -7.56 13.46 14.51
N ILE A 167 -8.37 14.50 14.51
CA ILE A 167 -8.95 15.06 13.28
C ILE A 167 -7.84 15.53 12.32
N LYS A 168 -6.83 16.24 12.85
CA LYS A 168 -5.68 16.69 12.07
C LYS A 168 -4.94 15.52 11.44
N GLU A 169 -4.62 14.49 12.21
CA GLU A 169 -3.94 13.28 11.73
C GLU A 169 -4.72 12.59 10.61
N LEU A 170 -6.03 12.40 10.80
CA LEU A 170 -6.87 11.77 9.79
C LEU A 170 -7.02 12.62 8.52
N THR A 171 -6.95 13.94 8.63
CA THR A 171 -6.99 14.85 7.47
C THR A 171 -5.78 14.63 6.54
N HIS A 172 -4.65 14.15 7.04
CA HIS A 172 -3.50 13.79 6.21
C HIS A 172 -3.73 12.55 5.34
N LEU A 173 -4.79 11.76 5.58
CA LEU A 173 -5.15 10.60 4.75
C LEU A 173 -5.62 10.97 3.33
N ARG A 174 -5.92 12.25 3.06
CA ARG A 174 -6.27 12.71 1.70
C ARG A 174 -5.19 12.43 0.65
N LYS A 175 -3.95 12.26 1.08
CA LYS A 175 -2.83 11.89 0.22
C LYS A 175 -2.84 10.38 -0.03
N TYR A 176 -2.27 9.99 -1.17
CA TYR A 176 -2.17 8.58 -1.53
C TYR A 176 -1.32 7.81 -0.50
N SER A 177 -1.97 6.94 0.25
CA SER A 177 -1.35 5.95 1.13
C SER A 177 -1.31 4.57 0.47
N PHE A 178 -0.69 3.61 1.09
CA PHE A 178 -0.43 2.31 0.50
C PHE A 178 -1.13 1.22 1.31
N ALA A 179 -1.84 0.31 0.63
CA ALA A 179 -2.43 -0.85 1.28
C ALA A 179 -1.31 -1.79 1.73
N LYS A 180 -1.38 -2.27 2.97
CA LYS A 180 -0.36 -3.11 3.59
C LYS A 180 -0.14 -4.40 2.81
N GLY A 181 -1.21 -5.09 2.42
CA GLY A 181 -1.13 -6.32 1.62
C GLY A 181 -0.43 -6.10 0.28
N HIS A 182 -0.73 -4.98 -0.40
CA HIS A 182 -0.06 -4.61 -1.65
C HIS A 182 1.43 -4.30 -1.43
N SER A 183 1.75 -3.61 -0.34
CA SER A 183 3.14 -3.31 0.03
C SER A 183 3.95 -4.58 0.30
N ILE A 184 3.37 -5.54 1.02
CA ILE A 184 4.00 -6.84 1.30
C ILE A 184 4.23 -7.62 0.00
N ALA A 185 3.23 -7.73 -0.87
CA ALA A 185 3.35 -8.44 -2.14
C ALA A 185 4.48 -7.86 -3.03
N TYR A 186 4.56 -6.54 -3.13
CA TYR A 186 5.65 -5.89 -3.88
C TYR A 186 7.00 -5.98 -3.15
N GLY A 187 7.01 -5.90 -1.83
CA GLY A 187 8.22 -6.11 -1.03
C GLY A 187 8.80 -7.50 -1.25
N GLN A 188 7.96 -8.51 -1.24
CA GLN A 188 8.33 -9.90 -1.51
C GLN A 188 8.89 -10.09 -2.92
N MET A 189 8.25 -9.48 -3.92
CA MET A 189 8.72 -9.52 -5.30
C MET A 189 10.09 -8.86 -5.47
N VAL A 190 10.30 -7.69 -4.85
CA VAL A 190 11.60 -6.98 -4.90
C VAL A 190 12.68 -7.75 -4.16
N TRP A 191 12.33 -8.40 -3.07
CA TRP A 191 13.25 -9.22 -2.27
C TRP A 191 13.66 -10.51 -2.99
N ALA A 192 12.77 -11.10 -3.76
CA ALA A 192 13.02 -12.33 -4.52
C ALA A 192 13.81 -12.11 -5.82
N LEU A 193 13.79 -10.90 -6.39
CA LEU A 193 14.55 -10.50 -7.59
C LEU A 193 16.02 -10.23 -7.27
#